data_cb6b8a961fc73ebebe681269c50bf93d
#
_entry.id   cb6b8a961fc73ebebe681269c50bf93d
#
_cell.length_a   1.000
_cell.length_b   1.000
_cell.length_c   1.000
_cell.angle_alpha   90.00
_cell.angle_beta   90.00
_cell.angle_gamma   90.00
#
_symmetry.space_group_name_H-M   'P 1'
#
loop_
_entity.id
_entity.type
_entity.pdbx_description
1 polymer ?
#
loop_
_entity_poly.entity_id
_entity_poly.type
_entity_poly.pdbx_seq_one_letter_code
_entity_poly.pdbx_strand_id
1 'polypeptide(L)'
;SVGERLELTYRAVVRFCDELGFPVHPPSQPLPVLLFNRNADFERYARTVGFADASAPGFYHAGSNITAFCNVLDLPKVREISRRIDQAQSQRDPPTPPERITEWQSQRDALVEVFNRLVVQHEAAHQIQFNIGILGRDADNPEWLLEGLACQFEVLPREVESDGPVVNQLRLAYFRDALGVPPRAAVVD
;
A
#
# COMPACT_ATOMS: atom_id res chain seq x y z
N SER A 1 -0.47 10.38 -7.31
CA SER A 1 -1.82 10.27 -6.71
C SER A 1 -2.21 8.81 -6.49
N VAL A 2 -3.24 8.55 -5.66
CA VAL A 2 -3.79 7.20 -5.47
C VAL A 2 -4.25 6.61 -6.80
N GLY A 3 -4.97 7.39 -7.62
CA GLY A 3 -5.43 6.93 -8.93
C GLY A 3 -4.31 6.47 -9.87
N GLU A 4 -3.21 7.20 -9.93
CA GLU A 4 -2.03 6.77 -10.71
C GLU A 4 -1.43 5.46 -10.20
N ARG A 5 -1.38 5.27 -8.88
CA ARG A 5 -0.91 4.01 -8.29
C ARG A 5 -1.80 2.83 -8.65
N LEU A 6 -3.12 3.02 -8.60
CA LEU A 6 -4.08 1.99 -9.00
C LEU A 6 -3.89 1.57 -10.45
N GLU A 7 -3.75 2.53 -11.38
CA GLU A 7 -3.50 2.26 -12.80
C GLU A 7 -2.15 1.56 -13.03
N LEU A 8 -1.10 1.98 -12.33
CA LEU A 8 0.21 1.32 -12.42
C LEU A 8 0.14 -0.11 -11.91
N THR A 9 -0.57 -0.35 -10.80
CA THR A 9 -0.76 -1.70 -10.26
C THR A 9 -1.53 -2.58 -11.23
N TYR A 10 -2.60 -2.07 -11.84
CA TYR A 10 -3.35 -2.80 -12.86
C TYR A 10 -2.45 -3.28 -14.01
N ARG A 11 -1.67 -2.36 -14.58
CA ARG A 11 -0.75 -2.70 -15.67
C ARG A 11 0.32 -3.71 -15.25
N ALA A 12 0.83 -3.59 -14.02
CA ALA A 12 1.83 -4.52 -13.49
C ALA A 12 1.26 -5.93 -13.31
N VAL A 13 0.05 -6.05 -12.76
CA VAL A 13 -0.62 -7.35 -12.57
C VAL A 13 -0.92 -8.01 -13.92
N VAL A 14 -1.51 -7.27 -14.86
CA VAL A 14 -1.83 -7.82 -16.19
C VAL A 14 -0.56 -8.27 -16.92
N ARG A 15 0.48 -7.44 -16.90
CA ARG A 15 1.76 -7.79 -17.52
C ARG A 15 2.40 -9.02 -16.89
N PHE A 16 2.39 -9.13 -15.57
CA PHE A 16 2.91 -10.30 -14.84
C PHE A 16 2.18 -11.59 -15.27
N CYS A 17 0.85 -11.52 -15.40
CA CYS A 17 0.06 -12.66 -15.86
C CYS A 17 0.39 -13.04 -17.31
N ASP A 18 0.52 -12.05 -18.19
CA ASP A 18 0.89 -12.25 -19.60
C ASP A 18 2.28 -12.90 -19.74
N GLU A 19 3.28 -12.41 -19.00
CA GLU A 19 4.64 -12.96 -18.97
C GLU A 19 4.69 -14.44 -18.49
N LEU A 20 3.76 -14.82 -17.60
CA LEU A 20 3.63 -16.21 -17.12
C LEU A 20 2.70 -17.07 -17.97
N GLY A 21 2.09 -16.51 -19.00
CA GLY A 21 1.14 -17.22 -19.88
C GLY A 21 -0.22 -17.50 -19.23
N PHE A 22 -0.60 -16.79 -18.17
CA PHE A 22 -1.92 -16.91 -17.58
C PHE A 22 -2.95 -16.13 -18.41
N PRO A 23 -4.05 -16.79 -18.84
CA PRO A 23 -5.12 -16.08 -19.54
C PRO A 23 -5.80 -15.10 -18.58
N VAL A 24 -5.88 -13.84 -18.98
CA VAL A 24 -6.56 -12.80 -18.21
C VAL A 24 -7.72 -12.22 -19.03
N HIS A 25 -8.78 -11.86 -18.33
CA HIS A 25 -9.93 -11.20 -18.92
C HIS A 25 -10.03 -9.77 -18.38
N PRO A 26 -10.03 -8.75 -19.26
CA PRO A 26 -10.25 -7.38 -18.80
C PRO A 26 -11.56 -7.28 -17.99
N PRO A 27 -11.59 -6.52 -16.89
CA PRO A 27 -12.83 -6.28 -16.16
C PRO A 27 -13.90 -5.70 -17.10
N SER A 28 -15.14 -6.22 -16.99
CA SER A 28 -16.25 -5.75 -17.83
C SER A 28 -16.73 -4.33 -17.45
N GLN A 29 -16.34 -3.84 -16.28
CA GLN A 29 -16.68 -2.52 -15.74
C GLN A 29 -15.48 -1.94 -15.00
N PRO A 30 -15.43 -0.60 -14.83
CA PRO A 30 -14.42 0.02 -13.97
C PRO A 30 -14.47 -0.54 -12.57
N LEU A 31 -13.30 -0.77 -11.97
CA LEU A 31 -13.19 -1.29 -10.60
C LEU A 31 -13.50 -0.17 -9.59
N PRO A 32 -14.51 -0.35 -8.72
CA PRO A 32 -14.92 0.69 -7.79
C PRO A 32 -13.91 0.86 -6.65
N VAL A 33 -13.54 2.13 -6.39
CA VAL A 33 -12.65 2.50 -5.28
C VAL A 33 -13.28 3.63 -4.47
N LEU A 34 -13.29 3.50 -3.15
CA LEU A 34 -13.73 4.52 -2.22
C LEU A 34 -12.52 5.13 -1.51
N LEU A 35 -12.39 6.45 -1.59
CA LEU A 35 -11.37 7.20 -0.86
C LEU A 35 -12.05 8.13 0.15
N PHE A 36 -11.85 7.85 1.42
CA PHE A 36 -12.45 8.61 2.52
C PHE A 36 -11.50 9.74 2.96
N ASN A 37 -12.00 10.97 2.99
CA ASN A 37 -11.22 12.12 3.44
C ASN A 37 -10.90 12.08 4.93
N ARG A 38 -11.77 11.47 5.75
CA ARG A 38 -11.59 11.36 7.20
C ARG A 38 -11.50 9.89 7.60
N ASN A 39 -10.53 9.59 8.44
CA ASN A 39 -10.32 8.26 8.98
C ASN A 39 -11.57 7.73 9.73
N ALA A 40 -12.26 8.59 10.48
CA ALA A 40 -13.47 8.22 11.20
C ALA A 40 -14.63 7.77 10.28
N ASP A 41 -14.73 8.32 9.07
CA ASP A 41 -15.74 7.92 8.08
C ASP A 41 -15.35 6.59 7.43
N PHE A 42 -14.05 6.38 7.16
CA PHE A 42 -13.51 5.10 6.71
C PHE A 42 -13.77 4.00 7.73
N GLU A 43 -13.43 4.19 8.99
CA GLU A 43 -13.66 3.21 10.06
C GLU A 43 -15.14 2.87 10.24
N ARG A 44 -16.02 3.87 10.09
CA ARG A 44 -17.48 3.62 10.12
C ARG A 44 -17.92 2.73 8.97
N TYR A 45 -17.44 3.01 7.76
CA TYR A 45 -17.72 2.19 6.58
C TYR A 45 -17.18 0.77 6.76
N ALA A 46 -15.92 0.60 7.18
CA ALA A 46 -15.30 -0.69 7.43
C ALA A 46 -16.16 -1.57 8.35
N ARG A 47 -16.65 -0.98 9.45
CA ARG A 47 -17.58 -1.69 10.38
C ARG A 47 -18.89 -2.07 9.72
N THR A 48 -19.47 -1.25 8.83
CA THR A 48 -20.74 -1.57 8.15
C THR A 48 -20.65 -2.74 7.18
N VAL A 49 -19.45 -2.96 6.60
CA VAL A 49 -19.20 -4.09 5.69
C VAL A 49 -18.60 -5.30 6.40
N GLY A 50 -18.50 -5.26 7.74
CA GLY A 50 -18.02 -6.38 8.55
C GLY A 50 -16.48 -6.55 8.55
N PHE A 51 -15.73 -5.54 8.11
CA PHE A 51 -14.27 -5.58 8.18
C PHE A 51 -13.81 -5.41 9.63
N ALA A 52 -13.20 -6.47 10.18
CA ALA A 52 -12.90 -6.56 11.61
C ALA A 52 -11.69 -5.73 12.03
N ASP A 53 -10.68 -5.59 11.15
CA ASP A 53 -9.46 -4.84 11.46
C ASP A 53 -9.59 -3.36 11.10
N ALA A 54 -10.25 -2.60 11.98
CA ALA A 54 -10.40 -1.15 11.82
C ALA A 54 -9.06 -0.38 11.90
N SER A 55 -7.94 -1.04 12.22
CA SER A 55 -6.61 -0.41 12.26
C SER A 55 -5.94 -0.38 10.89
N ALA A 56 -6.33 -1.25 9.95
CA ALA A 56 -5.84 -1.21 8.59
C ALA A 56 -6.37 0.03 7.86
N PRO A 57 -5.51 0.81 7.20
CA PRO A 57 -5.91 2.07 6.57
C PRO A 57 -6.52 1.90 5.17
N GLY A 58 -6.74 0.67 4.74
CA GLY A 58 -7.40 0.27 3.50
C GLY A 58 -7.74 -1.21 3.51
N PHE A 59 -8.65 -1.64 2.65
CA PHE A 59 -9.00 -3.05 2.45
C PHE A 59 -9.71 -3.24 1.10
N TYR A 60 -9.63 -4.46 0.58
CA TYR A 60 -10.48 -4.94 -0.49
C TYR A 60 -11.57 -5.86 0.09
N HIS A 61 -12.82 -5.60 -0.25
CA HIS A 61 -13.95 -6.44 0.15
C HIS A 61 -14.46 -7.23 -1.06
N ALA A 62 -14.12 -8.51 -1.11
CA ALA A 62 -14.44 -9.38 -2.24
C ALA A 62 -15.94 -9.49 -2.53
N GLY A 63 -16.79 -9.54 -1.48
CA GLY A 63 -18.24 -9.65 -1.61
C GLY A 63 -18.91 -8.48 -2.33
N SER A 64 -18.48 -7.24 -2.09
CA SER A 64 -18.97 -6.05 -2.79
C SER A 64 -18.12 -5.62 -3.97
N ASN A 65 -16.96 -6.23 -4.17
CA ASN A 65 -15.96 -5.83 -5.16
C ASN A 65 -15.45 -4.39 -5.01
N ILE A 66 -15.40 -3.88 -3.78
CA ILE A 66 -14.99 -2.51 -3.48
C ILE A 66 -13.66 -2.52 -2.77
N THR A 67 -12.72 -1.69 -3.25
CA THR A 67 -11.52 -1.33 -2.49
C THR A 67 -11.78 0.00 -1.78
N ALA A 68 -11.45 0.08 -0.50
CA ALA A 68 -11.66 1.27 0.31
C ALA A 68 -10.36 1.71 0.96
N PHE A 69 -10.07 3.02 0.95
CA PHE A 69 -8.90 3.63 1.58
C PHE A 69 -9.29 4.83 2.42
N CYS A 70 -8.61 5.04 3.53
CA CYS A 70 -8.63 6.33 4.20
C CYS A 70 -7.62 7.30 3.55
N ASN A 71 -7.82 8.59 3.75
CA ASN A 71 -6.80 9.59 3.38
C ASN A 71 -5.59 9.43 4.31
N VAL A 72 -4.44 9.07 3.74
CA VAL A 72 -3.18 8.89 4.48
C VAL A 72 -2.80 10.12 5.31
N LEU A 73 -3.13 11.32 4.84
CA LEU A 73 -2.83 12.57 5.54
C LEU A 73 -3.70 12.76 6.79
N ASP A 74 -4.83 12.05 6.91
CA ASP A 74 -5.69 12.06 8.10
C ASP A 74 -5.32 10.97 9.12
N LEU A 75 -4.37 10.09 8.82
CA LEU A 75 -3.86 9.13 9.78
C LEU A 75 -3.20 9.85 10.97
N PRO A 76 -3.44 9.41 12.21
CA PRO A 76 -3.02 10.12 13.41
C PRO A 76 -1.53 10.48 13.42
N LYS A 77 -0.67 9.55 13.00
CA LYS A 77 0.79 9.76 12.97
C LYS A 77 1.21 10.79 11.90
N VAL A 78 0.63 10.72 10.71
CA VAL A 78 0.94 11.65 9.61
C VAL A 78 0.43 13.05 9.94
N ARG A 79 -0.77 13.15 10.50
CA ARG A 79 -1.36 14.40 10.99
C ARG A 79 -0.53 15.08 12.07
N GLU A 80 -0.01 14.30 13.02
CA GLU A 80 0.85 14.83 14.07
C GLU A 80 2.16 15.40 13.52
N ILE A 81 2.80 14.70 12.57
CA ILE A 81 4.02 15.21 11.92
C ILE A 81 3.71 16.47 11.11
N SER A 82 2.63 16.49 10.34
CA SER A 82 2.22 17.67 9.57
C SER A 82 1.98 18.88 10.47
N ARG A 83 1.28 18.68 11.61
CA ARG A 83 1.04 19.73 12.59
C ARG A 83 2.36 20.28 13.18
N ARG A 84 3.36 19.43 13.45
CA ARG A 84 4.68 19.89 13.92
C ARG A 84 5.41 20.73 12.87
N ILE A 85 5.34 20.33 11.61
CA ILE A 85 5.91 21.11 10.49
C ILE A 85 5.26 22.49 10.42
N ASP A 86 3.92 22.55 10.41
CA ASP A 86 3.17 23.80 10.32
C ASP A 86 3.48 24.75 11.51
N GLN A 87 3.54 24.20 12.72
CA GLN A 87 3.91 24.94 13.92
C GLN A 87 5.34 25.50 13.84
N ALA A 88 6.31 24.67 13.42
CA ALA A 88 7.69 25.10 13.29
C ALA A 88 7.87 26.20 12.23
N GLN A 89 7.15 26.11 11.12
CA GLN A 89 7.18 27.13 10.08
C GLN A 89 6.50 28.45 10.49
N SER A 90 5.56 28.38 11.42
CA SER A 90 4.88 29.58 11.95
C SER A 90 5.58 30.22 13.15
N GLN A 91 6.46 29.49 13.85
CA GLN A 91 7.21 30.00 15.00
C GLN A 91 8.34 30.92 14.54
N ARG A 92 8.40 32.15 15.16
CA ARG A 92 9.41 33.15 14.83
C ARG A 92 10.53 33.24 15.86
N ASP A 93 10.30 32.82 17.13
CA ASP A 93 11.28 32.96 18.20
C ASP A 93 11.08 31.93 19.32
N PRO A 94 12.07 31.05 19.59
CA PRO A 94 13.21 30.75 18.72
C PRO A 94 12.76 29.93 17.49
N PRO A 95 13.35 30.16 16.32
CA PRO A 95 12.99 29.43 15.11
C PRO A 95 13.44 27.96 15.22
N THR A 96 12.60 27.04 14.73
CA THR A 96 13.01 25.64 14.59
C THR A 96 14.08 25.53 13.52
N PRO A 97 15.20 24.80 13.75
CA PRO A 97 16.24 24.61 12.76
C PRO A 97 15.69 23.99 11.45
N PRO A 98 16.09 24.51 10.27
CA PRO A 98 15.61 24.00 8.97
C PRO A 98 15.83 22.49 8.78
N GLU A 99 16.94 21.97 9.30
CA GLU A 99 17.28 20.54 9.23
C GLU A 99 16.24 19.67 9.91
N ARG A 100 15.68 20.15 11.05
CA ARG A 100 14.64 19.43 11.78
C ARG A 100 13.30 19.42 11.04
N ILE A 101 12.98 20.49 10.37
CA ILE A 101 11.78 20.57 9.52
C ILE A 101 11.94 19.61 8.34
N THR A 102 13.10 19.58 7.70
CA THR A 102 13.42 18.64 6.61
C THR A 102 13.34 17.19 7.06
N GLU A 103 13.83 16.88 8.27
CA GLU A 103 13.71 15.53 8.85
C GLU A 103 12.23 15.12 9.01
N TRP A 104 11.38 15.97 9.55
CA TRP A 104 9.95 15.67 9.70
C TRP A 104 9.23 15.55 8.36
N GLN A 105 9.59 16.36 7.37
CA GLN A 105 9.07 16.24 6.00
C GLN A 105 9.45 14.86 5.41
N SER A 106 10.71 14.46 5.53
CA SER A 106 11.17 13.15 5.08
C SER A 106 10.46 11.99 5.78
N GLN A 107 10.24 12.09 7.10
CA GLN A 107 9.49 11.09 7.85
C GLN A 107 8.02 10.99 7.38
N ARG A 108 7.36 12.13 7.17
CA ARG A 108 5.99 12.15 6.64
C ARG A 108 5.92 11.51 5.25
N ASP A 109 6.82 11.91 4.37
CA ASP A 109 6.83 11.44 2.98
C ASP A 109 7.14 9.94 2.90
N ALA A 110 8.02 9.43 3.78
CA ALA A 110 8.26 8.00 3.92
C ALA A 110 7.01 7.23 4.39
N LEU A 111 6.24 7.77 5.35
CA LEU A 111 4.98 7.16 5.78
C LEU A 111 3.93 7.13 4.66
N VAL A 112 3.83 8.20 3.89
CA VAL A 112 2.93 8.27 2.72
C VAL A 112 3.34 7.24 1.66
N GLU A 113 4.64 7.07 1.41
CA GLU A 113 5.13 6.09 0.45
C GLU A 113 4.88 4.64 0.92
N VAL A 114 5.13 4.36 2.20
CA VAL A 114 4.80 3.05 2.80
C VAL A 114 3.31 2.75 2.65
N PHE A 115 2.43 3.72 2.93
CA PHE A 115 0.99 3.58 2.71
C PHE A 115 0.66 3.26 1.24
N ASN A 116 1.24 4.01 0.30
CA ASN A 116 1.00 3.79 -1.12
C ASN A 116 1.40 2.37 -1.56
N ARG A 117 2.48 1.83 -1.04
CA ARG A 117 2.99 0.50 -1.40
C ARG A 117 2.25 -0.62 -0.66
N LEU A 118 2.26 -0.58 0.67
CA LEU A 118 1.75 -1.68 1.49
C LEU A 118 0.22 -1.69 1.61
N VAL A 119 -0.46 -0.61 1.23
CA VAL A 119 -1.91 -0.54 1.31
C VAL A 119 -2.52 -0.36 -0.08
N VAL A 120 -2.24 0.76 -0.75
CA VAL A 120 -2.92 1.05 -2.03
C VAL A 120 -2.60 0.00 -3.09
N GLN A 121 -1.33 -0.33 -3.30
CA GLN A 121 -0.93 -1.33 -4.31
C GLN A 121 -1.37 -2.74 -3.90
N HIS A 122 -1.26 -3.08 -2.63
CA HIS A 122 -1.65 -4.38 -2.08
C HIS A 122 -3.16 -4.64 -2.28
N GLU A 123 -4.00 -3.74 -1.79
CA GLU A 123 -5.46 -3.91 -1.89
C GLU A 123 -5.97 -3.81 -3.33
N ALA A 124 -5.31 -2.98 -4.16
CA ALA A 124 -5.59 -2.94 -5.59
C ALA A 124 -5.25 -4.26 -6.27
N ALA A 125 -4.12 -4.90 -5.89
CA ALA A 125 -3.75 -6.20 -6.46
C ALA A 125 -4.80 -7.26 -6.16
N HIS A 126 -5.34 -7.33 -4.95
CA HIS A 126 -6.45 -8.22 -4.63
C HIS A 126 -7.65 -7.96 -5.55
N GLN A 127 -8.12 -6.71 -5.64
CA GLN A 127 -9.26 -6.37 -6.49
C GLN A 127 -9.02 -6.77 -7.94
N ILE A 128 -7.86 -6.46 -8.49
CA ILE A 128 -7.52 -6.76 -9.88
C ILE A 128 -7.52 -8.27 -10.11
N GLN A 129 -6.83 -9.05 -9.29
CA GLN A 129 -6.68 -10.51 -9.41
C GLN A 129 -8.03 -11.23 -9.41
N PHE A 130 -8.98 -10.79 -8.57
CA PHE A 130 -10.35 -11.32 -8.57
C PHE A 130 -11.17 -10.91 -9.79
N ASN A 131 -10.82 -9.80 -10.47
CA ASN A 131 -11.59 -9.28 -11.59
C ASN A 131 -11.03 -9.64 -12.97
N ILE A 132 -9.77 -10.10 -13.04
CA ILE A 132 -9.16 -10.56 -14.31
C ILE A 132 -9.18 -12.08 -14.47
N GLY A 133 -9.72 -12.80 -13.49
CA GLY A 133 -9.92 -14.25 -13.55
C GLY A 133 -8.76 -15.10 -13.00
N ILE A 134 -7.77 -14.50 -12.31
CA ILE A 134 -6.68 -15.24 -11.64
C ILE A 134 -7.18 -15.90 -10.36
N LEU A 135 -8.02 -15.20 -9.59
CA LEU A 135 -8.62 -15.71 -8.37
C LEU A 135 -10.13 -15.83 -8.55
N GLY A 136 -10.69 -16.98 -8.13
CA GLY A 136 -12.13 -17.21 -8.15
C GLY A 136 -12.77 -16.73 -6.85
N ARG A 137 -13.92 -16.02 -6.94
CA ARG A 137 -14.67 -15.59 -5.73
C ARG A 137 -15.27 -16.76 -4.97
N ASP A 138 -15.66 -17.80 -5.71
CA ASP A 138 -16.26 -19.03 -5.17
C ASP A 138 -15.23 -20.15 -5.00
N ALA A 139 -13.95 -19.88 -5.23
CA ALA A 139 -12.88 -20.83 -5.06
C ALA A 139 -12.34 -20.79 -3.62
N ASP A 140 -11.89 -21.93 -3.14
CA ASP A 140 -11.14 -22.02 -1.88
C ASP A 140 -9.69 -21.57 -2.14
N ASN A 141 -9.50 -20.24 -2.18
CA ASN A 141 -8.19 -19.65 -2.37
C ASN A 141 -7.44 -19.66 -1.04
N PRO A 142 -6.30 -20.36 -0.90
CA PRO A 142 -5.53 -20.32 0.33
C PRO A 142 -5.05 -18.91 0.66
N GLU A 143 -5.14 -18.49 1.92
CA GLU A 143 -4.77 -17.15 2.38
C GLU A 143 -3.31 -16.77 2.00
N TRP A 144 -2.37 -17.70 2.14
CA TRP A 144 -0.98 -17.48 1.76
C TRP A 144 -0.80 -17.16 0.26
N LEU A 145 -1.68 -17.70 -0.59
CA LEU A 145 -1.66 -17.42 -2.03
C LEU A 145 -2.23 -16.03 -2.31
N LEU A 146 -3.36 -15.68 -1.68
CA LEU A 146 -3.97 -14.36 -1.80
C LEU A 146 -2.97 -13.28 -1.40
N GLU A 147 -2.45 -13.37 -0.19
CA GLU A 147 -1.51 -12.40 0.37
C GLU A 147 -0.17 -12.39 -0.37
N GLY A 148 0.36 -13.56 -0.72
CA GLY A 148 1.62 -13.68 -1.45
C GLY A 148 1.57 -13.03 -2.83
N LEU A 149 0.47 -13.23 -3.57
CA LEU A 149 0.26 -12.59 -4.87
C LEU A 149 0.07 -11.07 -4.73
N ALA A 150 -0.62 -10.58 -3.69
CA ALA A 150 -0.76 -9.15 -3.45
C ALA A 150 0.59 -8.51 -3.07
N CYS A 151 1.36 -9.14 -2.19
CA CYS A 151 2.70 -8.69 -1.78
C CYS A 151 3.67 -8.53 -2.96
N GLN A 152 3.50 -9.31 -4.03
CA GLN A 152 4.32 -9.21 -5.24
C GLN A 152 4.22 -7.81 -5.90
N PHE A 153 3.09 -7.13 -5.76
CA PHE A 153 2.83 -5.84 -6.40
C PHE A 153 3.06 -4.64 -5.48
N GLU A 154 3.50 -4.83 -4.26
CA GLU A 154 3.89 -3.74 -3.36
C GLU A 154 5.17 -3.02 -3.83
N VAL A 155 5.96 -3.65 -4.71
CA VAL A 155 7.14 -3.05 -5.36
C VAL A 155 6.98 -3.20 -6.87
N LEU A 156 6.72 -2.08 -7.55
CA LEU A 156 6.56 -2.09 -9.00
C LEU A 156 7.91 -2.08 -9.70
N PRO A 157 8.06 -2.77 -10.85
CA PRO A 157 9.33 -2.88 -11.58
C PRO A 157 9.98 -1.53 -11.94
N ARG A 158 9.18 -0.47 -12.13
CA ARG A 158 9.68 0.88 -12.42
C ARG A 158 10.32 1.58 -11.22
N GLU A 159 10.13 1.07 -10.01
CA GLU A 159 10.67 1.63 -8.77
C GLU A 159 12.03 1.01 -8.42
N VAL A 160 12.43 -0.01 -9.17
CA VAL A 160 13.69 -0.71 -8.98
C VAL A 160 14.42 -0.78 -10.33
N GLU A 161 15.54 -0.07 -10.44
CA GLU A 161 16.46 -0.17 -11.57
C GLU A 161 17.27 -1.48 -11.47
N SER A 162 16.62 -2.63 -11.68
CA SER A 162 17.32 -3.90 -11.68
C SER A 162 16.76 -4.83 -12.74
N ASP A 163 17.66 -5.49 -13.49
CA ASP A 163 17.32 -6.53 -14.47
C ASP A 163 17.00 -7.89 -13.81
N GLY A 164 16.93 -7.92 -12.47
CA GLY A 164 16.68 -9.13 -11.69
C GLY A 164 15.29 -9.14 -11.03
N PRO A 165 14.92 -10.26 -10.38
CA PRO A 165 13.67 -10.37 -9.66
C PRO A 165 13.59 -9.30 -8.57
N VAL A 166 12.47 -8.56 -8.55
CA VAL A 166 12.23 -7.50 -7.57
C VAL A 166 11.92 -8.13 -6.21
N VAL A 167 12.83 -7.94 -5.25
CA VAL A 167 12.64 -8.41 -3.88
C VAL A 167 12.00 -7.31 -3.05
N ASN A 168 10.87 -7.60 -2.42
CA ASN A 168 10.22 -6.70 -1.48
C ASN A 168 11.04 -6.60 -0.18
N GLN A 169 11.96 -5.63 -0.13
CA GLN A 169 12.89 -5.46 0.99
C GLN A 169 12.16 -5.14 2.31
N LEU A 170 11.00 -4.45 2.26
CA LEU A 170 10.20 -4.18 3.44
C LEU A 170 9.63 -5.49 4.04
N ARG A 171 9.03 -6.32 3.20
CA ARG A 171 8.48 -7.62 3.64
C ARG A 171 9.61 -8.54 4.12
N LEU A 172 10.74 -8.53 3.43
CA LEU A 172 11.92 -9.30 3.84
C LEU A 172 12.45 -8.83 5.20
N ALA A 173 12.46 -7.54 5.48
CA ALA A 173 12.86 -7.00 6.79
C ALA A 173 11.90 -7.45 7.90
N TYR A 174 10.58 -7.33 7.70
CA TYR A 174 9.58 -7.84 8.64
C TYR A 174 9.72 -9.35 8.89
N PHE A 175 9.95 -10.13 7.84
CA PHE A 175 10.13 -11.57 7.94
C PHE A 175 11.38 -11.92 8.77
N ARG A 176 12.50 -11.24 8.54
CA ARG A 176 13.74 -11.43 9.30
C ARG A 176 13.56 -11.06 10.77
N ASP A 177 12.90 -9.96 11.06
CA ASP A 177 12.59 -9.52 12.41
C ASP A 177 11.73 -10.56 13.14
N ALA A 178 10.67 -11.04 12.50
CA ALA A 178 9.81 -12.09 13.05
C ALA A 178 10.53 -13.41 13.32
N LEU A 179 11.57 -13.74 12.55
CA LEU A 179 12.41 -14.91 12.74
C LEU A 179 13.60 -14.66 13.71
N GLY A 180 13.78 -13.44 14.20
CA GLY A 180 14.94 -13.07 15.01
C GLY A 180 16.27 -13.13 14.25
N VAL A 181 16.25 -13.01 12.92
CA VAL A 181 17.44 -13.03 12.07
C VAL A 181 18.03 -11.62 12.01
N PRO A 182 19.25 -11.39 12.50
CA PRO A 182 19.86 -10.06 12.47
C PRO A 182 20.04 -9.58 11.02
N PRO A 183 19.99 -8.26 10.78
CA PRO A 183 20.29 -7.71 9.45
C PRO A 183 21.69 -8.15 9.03
N ARG A 184 21.83 -8.65 7.81
CA ARG A 184 23.16 -8.93 7.25
C ARG A 184 23.94 -7.61 7.23
N ALA A 185 25.11 -7.59 7.88
CA ALA A 185 26.03 -6.49 7.70
C ALA A 185 26.26 -6.30 6.20
N ALA A 186 26.13 -5.06 5.73
CA ALA A 186 26.48 -4.75 4.34
C ALA A 186 27.92 -5.19 4.14
N VAL A 187 28.16 -6.14 3.25
CA VAL A 187 29.51 -6.45 2.77
C VAL A 187 29.89 -5.22 1.95
N VAL A 188 30.75 -4.38 2.52
CA VAL A 188 31.39 -3.28 1.82
C VAL A 188 32.55 -3.94 1.06
N ASP A 189 32.35 -4.18 -0.24
CA ASP A 189 33.42 -4.49 -1.19
C ASP A 189 34.09 -3.19 -1.64
#